data_da8735cb90dc1192f50455e5583ab8b3
#
_entry.id   da8735cb90dc1192f50455e5583ab8b3
#
_cell.length_a   1.000
_cell.length_b   1.000
_cell.length_c   1.000
_cell.angle_alpha   90.00
_cell.angle_beta   90.00
_cell.angle_gamma   90.00
#
_symmetry.space_group_name_H-M   'P 1'
#
loop_
_entity.id
_entity.type
_entity.pdbx_description
1 polymer ?
#
loop_
_entity_poly.entity_id
_entity_poly.type
_entity_poly.pdbx_seq_one_letter_code
_entity_poly.pdbx_strand_id
1 'polypeptide(L)'
;MAGVERMLEWSPSLGTTDELWRRWLGSPAVRAYETGRTGRDAFADAIIAEFGLPVDAETFLGEFAWWPRSLHPDAGALLASLASRYRLASLSNTNELHWHRFARDWDLPALFHHNFPSFMVGKLKPDADYFEHVLDALGIAADRALFVDDNRINVEAARAVGLHARQVPRFEALAPALAELGIHAATPGSAR
;
A
#
# COMPACT_ATOMS: atom_id res chain seq x y z
N MET A 1 6.21 3.95 -8.67
CA MET A 1 6.96 5.04 -8.01
C MET A 1 6.83 6.41 -8.72
N ALA A 2 5.69 6.71 -9.31
CA ALA A 2 5.52 7.91 -10.17
C ALA A 2 5.06 9.19 -9.43
N GLY A 3 4.83 9.12 -8.11
CA GLY A 3 4.20 10.22 -7.39
C GLY A 3 5.10 11.43 -7.11
N VAL A 4 6.27 11.20 -6.53
CA VAL A 4 7.19 12.29 -6.12
C VAL A 4 7.89 12.97 -7.31
N GLU A 5 7.88 12.36 -8.50
CA GLU A 5 8.47 12.94 -9.71
C GLU A 5 7.82 14.28 -10.06
N ARG A 6 6.52 14.44 -9.82
CA ARG A 6 5.83 15.71 -10.04
C ARG A 6 6.33 16.81 -9.10
N MET A 7 6.69 16.46 -7.87
CA MET A 7 7.30 17.43 -6.95
C MET A 7 8.67 17.93 -7.46
N LEU A 8 9.45 17.06 -8.12
CA LEU A 8 10.72 17.45 -8.74
C LEU A 8 10.52 18.36 -9.95
N GLU A 9 9.44 18.18 -10.70
CA GLU A 9 9.08 19.12 -11.78
C GLU A 9 8.75 20.51 -11.23
N TRP A 10 8.06 20.61 -10.10
CA TRP A 10 7.78 21.89 -9.43
C TRP A 10 8.99 22.50 -8.75
N SER A 11 9.87 21.68 -8.19
CA SER A 11 11.04 22.13 -7.43
C SER A 11 12.23 21.19 -7.66
N PRO A 12 13.04 21.43 -8.73
CA PRO A 12 14.23 20.62 -9.03
C PRO A 12 15.28 20.62 -7.91
N SER A 13 15.25 21.63 -7.02
CA SER A 13 16.15 21.72 -5.86
C SER A 13 15.90 20.65 -4.80
N LEU A 14 14.84 19.87 -4.88
CA LEU A 14 14.55 18.77 -3.96
C LEU A 14 15.49 17.56 -4.10
N GLY A 15 16.33 17.56 -5.12
CA GLY A 15 17.36 16.53 -5.32
C GLY A 15 16.93 15.44 -6.29
N THR A 16 17.30 14.21 -6.00
CA THR A 16 16.94 13.03 -6.81
C THR A 16 15.62 12.40 -6.35
N THR A 17 15.02 11.59 -7.22
CA THR A 17 13.82 10.81 -6.88
C THR A 17 14.01 9.96 -5.63
N ASP A 18 15.18 9.31 -5.48
CA ASP A 18 15.47 8.45 -4.32
C ASP A 18 15.61 9.25 -3.02
N GLU A 19 16.24 10.43 -3.08
CA GLU A 19 16.33 11.33 -1.93
C GLU A 19 14.97 11.85 -1.51
N LEU A 20 14.15 12.25 -2.49
CA LEU A 20 12.83 12.74 -2.23
C LEU A 20 11.91 11.63 -1.66
N TRP A 21 12.00 10.40 -2.18
CA TRP A 21 11.28 9.26 -1.59
C TRP A 21 11.69 8.99 -0.15
N ARG A 22 12.99 9.03 0.18
CA ARG A 22 13.44 8.85 1.56
C ARG A 22 12.89 9.95 2.49
N ARG A 23 12.89 11.20 2.03
CA ARG A 23 12.29 12.32 2.78
C ARG A 23 10.78 12.14 2.94
N TRP A 24 10.09 11.75 1.87
CA TRP A 24 8.64 11.48 1.89
C TRP A 24 8.28 10.41 2.92
N LEU A 25 8.94 9.26 2.88
CA LEU A 25 8.71 8.16 3.81
C LEU A 25 9.06 8.51 5.27
N GLY A 26 9.97 9.46 5.48
CA GLY A 26 10.34 9.99 6.80
C GLY A 26 9.48 11.16 7.27
N SER A 27 8.58 11.70 6.44
CA SER A 27 7.79 12.89 6.75
C SER A 27 6.74 12.63 7.85
N PRO A 28 6.76 13.42 8.94
CA PRO A 28 5.69 13.36 9.94
C PRO A 28 4.32 13.71 9.39
N ALA A 29 4.24 14.61 8.39
CA ALA A 29 2.99 14.99 7.75
C ALA A 29 2.39 13.82 6.95
N VAL A 30 3.21 13.09 6.18
CA VAL A 30 2.79 11.87 5.48
C VAL A 30 2.28 10.84 6.47
N ARG A 31 3.05 10.57 7.54
CA ARG A 31 2.66 9.61 8.56
C ARG A 31 1.34 10.00 9.24
N ALA A 32 1.16 11.29 9.58
CA ALA A 32 -0.07 11.76 10.21
C ALA A 32 -1.29 11.56 9.30
N TYR A 33 -1.14 11.82 8.01
CA TYR A 33 -2.21 11.65 7.02
C TYR A 33 -2.51 10.17 6.75
N GLU A 34 -1.47 9.35 6.55
CA GLU A 34 -1.62 7.90 6.33
C GLU A 34 -2.08 7.13 7.58
N THR A 35 -2.06 7.74 8.76
CA THR A 35 -2.67 7.19 9.98
C THR A 35 -4.00 7.87 10.37
N GLY A 36 -4.57 8.70 9.48
CA GLY A 36 -5.85 9.36 9.71
C GLY A 36 -5.85 10.41 10.83
N ARG A 37 -4.67 10.86 11.28
CA ARG A 37 -4.52 11.86 12.35
C ARG A 37 -4.70 13.29 11.87
N THR A 38 -4.66 13.51 10.57
CA THR A 38 -4.87 14.82 9.96
C THR A 38 -5.73 14.67 8.71
N GLY A 39 -6.48 15.73 8.38
CA GLY A 39 -7.27 15.79 7.14
C GLY A 39 -6.39 16.24 5.95
N ARG A 40 -6.94 16.09 4.76
CA ARG A 40 -6.24 16.34 3.50
C ARG A 40 -5.72 17.77 3.35
N ASP A 41 -6.48 18.78 3.81
CA ASP A 41 -6.11 20.19 3.62
C ASP A 41 -4.91 20.55 4.51
N ALA A 42 -4.94 20.15 5.79
CA ALA A 42 -3.81 20.33 6.71
C ALA A 42 -2.58 19.52 6.28
N PHE A 43 -2.78 18.34 5.69
CA PHE A 43 -1.70 17.54 5.09
C PHE A 43 -1.06 18.28 3.92
N ALA A 44 -1.87 18.84 3.00
CA ALA A 44 -1.34 19.59 1.85
C ALA A 44 -0.51 20.79 2.30
N ASP A 45 -1.04 21.61 3.22
CA ASP A 45 -0.32 22.75 3.77
C ASP A 45 1.01 22.33 4.40
N ALA A 46 1.01 21.26 5.20
CA ALA A 46 2.21 20.75 5.84
C ALA A 46 3.26 20.26 4.83
N ILE A 47 2.86 19.54 3.79
CA ILE A 47 3.77 19.06 2.72
C ILE A 47 4.32 20.20 1.91
N ILE A 48 3.48 21.16 1.52
CA ILE A 48 3.92 22.34 0.77
C ILE A 48 4.99 23.11 1.57
N ALA A 49 4.75 23.33 2.87
CA ALA A 49 5.70 23.99 3.75
C ALA A 49 6.99 23.16 3.96
N GLU A 50 6.87 21.85 4.24
CA GLU A 50 8.01 20.95 4.52
C GLU A 50 8.95 20.82 3.32
N PHE A 51 8.39 20.75 2.11
CA PHE A 51 9.16 20.55 0.88
C PHE A 51 9.42 21.86 0.10
N GLY A 52 8.86 22.99 0.55
CA GLY A 52 9.02 24.29 -0.12
C GLY A 52 8.45 24.29 -1.54
N LEU A 53 7.26 23.71 -1.73
CA LEU A 53 6.67 23.58 -3.05
C LEU A 53 6.05 24.91 -3.51
N PRO A 54 6.27 25.34 -4.76
CA PRO A 54 5.74 26.61 -5.30
C PRO A 54 4.31 26.43 -5.88
N VAL A 55 3.45 25.70 -5.17
CA VAL A 55 2.06 25.41 -5.57
C VAL A 55 1.12 25.62 -4.38
N ASP A 56 -0.16 25.82 -4.65
CA ASP A 56 -1.20 25.86 -3.62
C ASP A 56 -1.71 24.44 -3.26
N ALA A 57 -2.49 24.37 -2.20
CA ALA A 57 -3.04 23.11 -1.66
C ALA A 57 -3.96 22.40 -2.69
N GLU A 58 -4.75 23.15 -3.46
CA GLU A 58 -5.66 22.58 -4.46
C GLU A 58 -4.87 21.90 -5.58
N THR A 59 -3.86 22.59 -6.10
CA THR A 59 -2.96 22.05 -7.14
C THR A 59 -2.22 20.81 -6.63
N PHE A 60 -1.67 20.87 -5.41
CA PHE A 60 -0.97 19.73 -4.82
C PHE A 60 -1.91 18.52 -4.65
N LEU A 61 -3.08 18.70 -4.05
CA LEU A 61 -4.04 17.62 -3.80
C LEU A 61 -4.58 17.03 -5.11
N GLY A 62 -4.82 17.87 -6.12
CA GLY A 62 -5.24 17.44 -7.44
C GLY A 62 -4.24 16.47 -8.08
N GLU A 63 -2.96 16.80 -8.05
CA GLU A 63 -1.89 15.92 -8.56
C GLU A 63 -1.66 14.71 -7.65
N PHE A 64 -1.63 14.90 -6.32
CA PHE A 64 -1.42 13.83 -5.35
C PHE A 64 -2.47 12.72 -5.47
N ALA A 65 -3.73 13.07 -5.69
CA ALA A 65 -4.80 12.10 -5.88
C ALA A 65 -4.55 11.14 -7.06
N TRP A 66 -3.74 11.54 -8.04
CA TRP A 66 -3.42 10.74 -9.23
C TRP A 66 -2.09 9.97 -9.13
N TRP A 67 -1.39 10.00 -8.01
CA TRP A 67 -0.15 9.24 -7.84
C TRP A 67 -0.30 7.74 -8.06
N PRO A 68 -1.33 7.05 -7.53
CA PRO A 68 -1.63 5.69 -7.97
C PRO A 68 -2.20 5.72 -9.39
N ARG A 69 -1.49 5.20 -10.37
CA ARG A 69 -1.86 5.36 -11.79
C ARG A 69 -2.80 4.30 -12.32
N SER A 70 -2.55 3.02 -11.97
CA SER A 70 -3.36 1.91 -12.47
C SER A 70 -3.22 0.67 -11.57
N LEU A 71 -4.23 -0.18 -11.60
CA LEU A 71 -4.11 -1.56 -11.16
C LEU A 71 -3.47 -2.38 -12.29
N HIS A 72 -2.63 -3.36 -11.93
CA HIS A 72 -2.08 -4.28 -12.93
C HIS A 72 -3.23 -5.05 -13.62
N PRO A 73 -3.24 -5.20 -14.97
CA PRO A 73 -4.35 -5.82 -15.70
C PRO A 73 -4.74 -7.21 -15.18
N ASP A 74 -3.77 -8.01 -14.80
CA ASP A 74 -4.00 -9.39 -14.34
C ASP A 74 -4.27 -9.51 -12.84
N ALA A 75 -4.22 -8.41 -12.07
CA ALA A 75 -4.36 -8.46 -10.61
C ALA A 75 -5.72 -9.00 -10.18
N GLY A 76 -6.81 -8.54 -10.82
CA GLY A 76 -8.16 -8.99 -10.51
C GLY A 76 -8.33 -10.50 -10.71
N ALA A 77 -7.85 -11.04 -11.83
CA ALA A 77 -7.94 -12.46 -12.14
C ALA A 77 -7.12 -13.32 -11.15
N LEU A 78 -5.90 -12.89 -10.82
CA LEU A 78 -5.07 -13.59 -9.85
C LEU A 78 -5.71 -13.59 -8.46
N LEU A 79 -6.16 -12.43 -7.96
CA LEU A 79 -6.79 -12.31 -6.65
C LEU A 79 -8.08 -13.12 -6.56
N ALA A 80 -8.94 -13.08 -7.57
CA ALA A 80 -10.17 -13.89 -7.62
C ALA A 80 -9.85 -15.40 -7.56
N SER A 81 -8.83 -15.83 -8.28
CA SER A 81 -8.36 -17.21 -8.26
C SER A 81 -7.83 -17.64 -6.89
N LEU A 82 -7.08 -16.78 -6.20
CA LEU A 82 -6.59 -17.04 -4.85
C LEU A 82 -7.72 -17.00 -3.82
N ALA A 83 -8.67 -16.07 -3.95
CA ALA A 83 -9.80 -15.90 -3.04
C ALA A 83 -10.72 -17.14 -2.96
N SER A 84 -10.75 -17.97 -4.01
CA SER A 84 -11.49 -19.22 -4.01
C SER A 84 -10.92 -20.29 -3.05
N ARG A 85 -9.68 -20.13 -2.60
CA ARG A 85 -8.94 -21.11 -1.79
C ARG A 85 -8.37 -20.54 -0.49
N TYR A 86 -8.12 -19.25 -0.46
CA TYR A 86 -7.47 -18.56 0.66
C TYR A 86 -8.28 -17.35 1.09
N ARG A 87 -8.22 -17.01 2.36
CA ARG A 87 -8.75 -15.75 2.87
C ARG A 87 -7.74 -14.64 2.57
N LEU A 88 -8.13 -13.68 1.75
CA LEU A 88 -7.28 -12.57 1.33
C LEU A 88 -7.55 -11.33 2.18
N ALA A 89 -6.47 -10.67 2.59
CA ALA A 89 -6.52 -9.37 3.25
C ALA A 89 -5.56 -8.38 2.58
N SER A 90 -6.01 -7.14 2.38
CA SER A 90 -5.14 -6.05 1.94
C SER A 90 -4.62 -5.25 3.14
N LEU A 91 -3.30 -5.04 3.20
CA LEU A 91 -2.60 -4.21 4.19
C LEU A 91 -1.92 -3.07 3.43
N SER A 92 -2.49 -1.87 3.47
CA SER A 92 -2.03 -0.75 2.64
C SER A 92 -1.69 0.48 3.48
N ASN A 93 -0.44 0.97 3.36
CA ASN A 93 -0.13 2.32 3.75
C ASN A 93 -0.76 3.25 2.71
N THR A 94 -1.82 3.95 3.09
CA THR A 94 -2.63 4.75 2.18
C THR A 94 -3.40 5.83 2.94
N ASN A 95 -4.14 6.62 2.21
CA ASN A 95 -4.94 7.72 2.72
C ASN A 95 -6.34 7.74 2.09
N GLU A 96 -7.20 8.62 2.57
CA GLU A 96 -8.60 8.71 2.12
C GLU A 96 -8.74 8.99 0.62
N LEU A 97 -7.89 9.89 0.05
CA LEU A 97 -7.98 10.27 -1.36
C LEU A 97 -7.66 9.09 -2.28
N HIS A 98 -6.57 8.39 -1.99
CA HIS A 98 -6.17 7.22 -2.76
C HIS A 98 -7.13 6.06 -2.56
N TRP A 99 -7.60 5.82 -1.32
CA TRP A 99 -8.52 4.72 -1.03
C TRP A 99 -9.87 4.87 -1.71
N HIS A 100 -10.45 6.07 -1.70
CA HIS A 100 -11.69 6.36 -2.44
C HIS A 100 -11.51 6.11 -3.94
N ARG A 101 -10.33 6.44 -4.47
CA ARG A 101 -10.03 6.21 -5.87
C ARG A 101 -9.84 4.73 -6.18
N PHE A 102 -9.16 3.97 -5.30
CA PHE A 102 -9.04 2.52 -5.42
C PHE A 102 -10.41 1.82 -5.48
N ALA A 103 -11.36 2.27 -4.66
CA ALA A 103 -12.72 1.75 -4.66
C ALA A 103 -13.49 2.15 -5.93
N ARG A 104 -13.44 3.43 -6.32
CA ARG A 104 -14.22 3.95 -7.44
C ARG A 104 -13.71 3.50 -8.80
N ASP A 105 -12.38 3.55 -9.02
CA ASP A 105 -11.79 3.37 -10.35
C ASP A 105 -11.47 1.89 -10.63
N TRP A 106 -11.22 1.09 -9.60
CA TRP A 106 -10.73 -0.28 -9.77
C TRP A 106 -11.47 -1.32 -8.94
N ASP A 107 -12.46 -0.93 -8.14
CA ASP A 107 -13.15 -1.80 -7.19
C ASP A 107 -12.18 -2.67 -6.35
N LEU A 108 -10.97 -2.13 -6.08
CA LEU A 108 -9.88 -2.86 -5.44
C LEU A 108 -10.26 -3.47 -4.09
N PRO A 109 -11.02 -2.77 -3.21
CA PRO A 109 -11.43 -3.35 -1.94
C PRO A 109 -12.27 -4.62 -2.08
N ALA A 110 -13.08 -4.75 -3.13
CA ALA A 110 -13.92 -5.93 -3.36
C ALA A 110 -13.12 -7.18 -3.77
N LEU A 111 -11.85 -7.02 -4.17
CA LEU A 111 -10.96 -8.15 -4.48
C LEU A 111 -10.43 -8.89 -3.23
N PHE A 112 -10.68 -8.34 -2.03
CA PHE A 112 -10.21 -8.90 -0.77
C PHE A 112 -11.37 -9.19 0.18
N HIS A 113 -11.24 -10.19 1.02
CA HIS A 113 -12.22 -10.51 2.06
C HIS A 113 -12.15 -9.49 3.22
N HIS A 114 -10.97 -8.92 3.46
CA HIS A 114 -10.74 -7.93 4.50
C HIS A 114 -9.80 -6.84 3.98
N ASN A 115 -10.03 -5.61 4.42
CA ASN A 115 -9.19 -4.48 4.04
C ASN A 115 -8.74 -3.71 5.28
N PHE A 116 -7.44 -3.44 5.34
CA PHE A 116 -6.80 -2.70 6.43
C PHE A 116 -6.05 -1.48 5.87
N PRO A 117 -6.75 -0.45 5.37
CA PRO A 117 -6.09 0.78 4.97
C PRO A 117 -5.61 1.53 6.22
N SER A 118 -4.36 1.95 6.22
CA SER A 118 -3.68 2.51 7.39
C SER A 118 -4.39 3.70 8.02
N PHE A 119 -4.97 4.59 7.21
CA PHE A 119 -5.69 5.77 7.70
C PHE A 119 -6.97 5.42 8.48
N MET A 120 -7.61 4.28 8.20
CA MET A 120 -8.77 3.79 8.95
C MET A 120 -8.36 3.02 10.20
N VAL A 121 -7.23 2.29 10.13
CA VAL A 121 -6.68 1.52 11.25
C VAL A 121 -5.98 2.43 12.27
N GLY A 122 -5.46 3.56 11.84
CA GLY A 122 -4.65 4.47 12.68
C GLY A 122 -3.20 4.00 12.87
N LYS A 123 -2.77 2.97 12.14
CA LYS A 123 -1.46 2.32 12.20
C LYS A 123 -0.96 2.05 10.79
N LEU A 124 0.35 1.87 10.59
CA LEU A 124 0.92 1.60 9.26
C LEU A 124 2.15 0.70 9.32
N LYS A 125 2.47 0.05 8.21
CA LYS A 125 3.72 -0.67 8.03
C LYS A 125 4.90 0.33 8.05
N PRO A 126 6.04 -0.01 8.62
CA PRO A 126 6.46 -1.33 9.15
C PRO A 126 6.21 -1.53 10.66
N ASP A 127 5.36 -0.72 11.31
CA ASP A 127 5.15 -0.81 12.74
C ASP A 127 4.57 -2.19 13.13
N ALA A 128 5.13 -2.83 14.15
CA ALA A 128 4.72 -4.16 14.61
C ALA A 128 3.24 -4.20 15.01
N ASP A 129 2.77 -3.15 15.68
CA ASP A 129 1.39 -3.03 16.17
C ASP A 129 0.33 -2.98 15.05
N TYR A 130 0.73 -2.67 13.81
CA TYR A 130 -0.15 -2.77 12.66
C TYR A 130 -0.38 -4.22 12.25
N PHE A 131 0.67 -5.04 12.20
CA PHE A 131 0.56 -6.47 11.91
C PHE A 131 -0.19 -7.22 13.02
N GLU A 132 0.10 -6.92 14.28
CA GLU A 132 -0.60 -7.47 15.44
C GLU A 132 -2.10 -7.16 15.38
N HIS A 133 -2.47 -5.89 15.12
CA HIS A 133 -3.87 -5.49 14.94
C HIS A 133 -4.58 -6.30 13.84
N VAL A 134 -3.91 -6.52 12.70
CA VAL A 134 -4.48 -7.30 11.60
C VAL A 134 -4.67 -8.77 11.99
N LEU A 135 -3.69 -9.38 12.64
CA LEU A 135 -3.79 -10.76 13.12
C LEU A 135 -4.93 -10.94 14.11
N ASP A 136 -5.06 -10.02 15.07
CA ASP A 136 -6.15 -10.01 16.06
C ASP A 136 -7.52 -9.86 15.39
N ALA A 137 -7.65 -8.90 14.47
CA ALA A 137 -8.89 -8.67 13.74
C ALA A 137 -9.30 -9.86 12.85
N LEU A 138 -8.32 -10.59 12.33
CA LEU A 138 -8.56 -11.81 11.55
C LEU A 138 -8.76 -13.06 12.41
N GLY A 139 -8.40 -13.01 13.70
CA GLY A 139 -8.47 -14.15 14.62
C GLY A 139 -7.54 -15.28 14.20
N ILE A 140 -6.33 -14.99 13.75
CA ILE A 140 -5.37 -16.01 13.27
C ILE A 140 -4.01 -15.86 13.96
N ALA A 141 -3.32 -16.97 14.16
CA ALA A 141 -1.93 -16.95 14.60
C ALA A 141 -0.99 -16.48 13.46
N ALA A 142 0.11 -15.84 13.81
CA ALA A 142 1.04 -15.23 12.85
C ALA A 142 1.62 -16.26 11.86
N ASP A 143 1.95 -17.48 12.34
CA ASP A 143 2.46 -18.58 11.55
C ASP A 143 1.44 -19.19 10.55
N ARG A 144 0.19 -18.75 10.60
CA ARG A 144 -0.88 -19.12 9.66
C ARG A 144 -1.10 -18.10 8.55
N ALA A 145 -0.33 -17.03 8.56
CA ALA A 145 -0.43 -15.94 7.57
C ALA A 145 0.81 -15.84 6.70
N LEU A 146 0.61 -15.63 5.40
CA LEU A 146 1.65 -15.21 4.48
C LEU A 146 1.43 -13.73 4.13
N PHE A 147 2.43 -12.90 4.42
CA PHE A 147 2.50 -11.51 4.01
C PHE A 147 3.38 -11.35 2.78
N VAL A 148 2.90 -10.62 1.79
CA VAL A 148 3.65 -10.32 0.55
C VAL A 148 3.68 -8.81 0.34
N ASP A 149 4.86 -8.26 0.13
CA ASP A 149 5.07 -6.83 -0.04
C ASP A 149 6.31 -6.59 -0.93
N ASP A 150 6.36 -5.48 -1.63
CA ASP A 150 7.52 -5.10 -2.45
C ASP A 150 8.62 -4.45 -1.60
N ASN A 151 8.27 -3.88 -0.47
CA ASN A 151 9.20 -3.23 0.43
C ASN A 151 9.82 -4.22 1.43
N ARG A 152 11.17 -4.37 1.36
CA ARG A 152 11.93 -5.24 2.24
C ARG A 152 11.73 -4.91 3.72
N ILE A 153 11.63 -3.64 4.10
CA ILE A 153 11.45 -3.21 5.49
C ILE A 153 10.12 -3.75 6.05
N ASN A 154 9.05 -3.68 5.28
CA ASN A 154 7.75 -4.24 5.67
C ASN A 154 7.80 -5.76 5.84
N VAL A 155 8.51 -6.44 4.93
CA VAL A 155 8.69 -7.91 4.99
C VAL A 155 9.48 -8.33 6.23
N GLU A 156 10.56 -7.61 6.56
CA GLU A 156 11.37 -7.87 7.76
C GLU A 156 10.56 -7.63 9.05
N ALA A 157 9.77 -6.56 9.08
CA ALA A 157 8.89 -6.27 10.22
C ALA A 157 7.80 -7.34 10.40
N ALA A 158 7.17 -7.79 9.32
CA ALA A 158 6.19 -8.86 9.37
C ALA A 158 6.80 -10.18 9.91
N ARG A 159 8.02 -10.52 9.49
CA ARG A 159 8.75 -11.69 10.02
C ARG A 159 9.06 -11.55 11.51
N ALA A 160 9.42 -10.35 11.96
CA ALA A 160 9.70 -10.09 13.38
C ALA A 160 8.46 -10.31 14.27
N VAL A 161 7.26 -10.12 13.73
CA VAL A 161 5.98 -10.42 14.39
C VAL A 161 5.60 -11.93 14.30
N GLY A 162 6.33 -12.70 13.49
CA GLY A 162 6.13 -14.14 13.34
C GLY A 162 5.34 -14.57 12.10
N LEU A 163 5.00 -13.67 11.20
CA LEU A 163 4.36 -14.03 9.93
C LEU A 163 5.35 -14.74 8.99
N HIS A 164 4.86 -15.64 8.17
CA HIS A 164 5.58 -15.95 6.93
C HIS A 164 5.55 -14.71 6.06
N ALA A 165 6.70 -14.29 5.53
CA ALA A 165 6.74 -13.10 4.70
C ALA A 165 7.70 -13.21 3.52
N ARG A 166 7.28 -12.75 2.34
CA ARG A 166 8.03 -12.82 1.08
C ARG A 166 8.09 -11.45 0.43
N GLN A 167 9.29 -11.00 0.08
CA GLN A 167 9.44 -9.82 -0.75
C GLN A 167 9.16 -10.18 -2.22
N VAL A 168 8.29 -9.40 -2.86
CA VAL A 168 7.95 -9.53 -4.29
C VAL A 168 7.99 -8.13 -4.91
N PRO A 169 9.12 -7.75 -5.56
CA PRO A 169 9.36 -6.37 -6.01
C PRO A 169 8.44 -5.89 -7.13
N ARG A 170 7.78 -6.80 -7.84
CA ARG A 170 6.89 -6.48 -8.96
C ARG A 170 5.86 -7.58 -9.17
N PHE A 171 4.75 -7.21 -9.77
CA PHE A 171 3.58 -8.08 -9.91
C PHE A 171 3.88 -9.39 -10.64
N GLU A 172 4.70 -9.36 -11.71
CA GLU A 172 5.03 -10.54 -12.51
C GLU A 172 5.76 -11.63 -11.72
N ALA A 173 6.44 -11.25 -10.64
CA ALA A 173 7.12 -12.18 -9.75
C ALA A 173 6.16 -12.79 -8.68
N LEU A 174 4.93 -12.31 -8.55
CA LEU A 174 4.02 -12.73 -7.49
C LEU A 174 3.58 -14.19 -7.65
N ALA A 175 3.04 -14.55 -8.81
CA ALA A 175 2.56 -15.92 -9.04
C ALA A 175 3.70 -16.97 -8.95
N PRO A 176 4.89 -16.77 -9.52
CA PRO A 176 6.04 -17.65 -9.28
C PRO A 176 6.43 -17.77 -7.80
N ALA A 177 6.50 -16.64 -7.07
CA ALA A 177 6.86 -16.65 -5.65
C ALA A 177 5.84 -17.40 -4.78
N LEU A 178 4.56 -17.30 -5.10
CA LEU A 178 3.51 -18.06 -4.43
C LEU A 178 3.61 -19.57 -4.75
N ALA A 179 3.89 -19.92 -6.00
CA ALA A 179 4.05 -21.32 -6.43
C ALA A 179 5.23 -22.03 -5.71
N GLU A 180 6.35 -21.33 -5.49
CA GLU A 180 7.47 -21.82 -4.68
C GLU A 180 7.06 -22.19 -3.24
N LEU A 181 6.00 -21.57 -2.73
CA LEU A 181 5.44 -21.83 -1.39
C LEU A 181 4.28 -22.84 -1.42
N GLY A 182 4.02 -23.48 -2.58
CA GLY A 182 2.90 -24.40 -2.76
C GLY A 182 1.53 -23.71 -2.84
N ILE A 183 1.50 -22.40 -3.01
CA ILE A 183 0.29 -21.60 -3.17
C ILE A 183 0.03 -21.42 -4.66
N HIS A 184 -0.99 -22.09 -5.17
CA HIS A 184 -1.33 -22.04 -6.59
C HIS A 184 -2.68 -21.34 -6.78
N ALA A 185 -2.72 -20.42 -7.73
CA ALA A 185 -3.95 -19.91 -8.28
C ALA A 185 -4.77 -21.07 -8.89
N ALA A 186 -6.09 -21.03 -8.77
CA ALA A 186 -6.93 -22.02 -9.44
C ALA A 186 -6.74 -21.90 -10.97
N THR A 187 -6.55 -23.01 -11.66
CA THR A 187 -6.46 -23.00 -13.12
C THR A 187 -7.82 -22.59 -13.69
N PRO A 188 -7.91 -21.58 -14.57
CA PRO A 188 -9.18 -21.25 -15.23
C PRO A 188 -9.66 -22.49 -15.99
N GLY A 189 -10.79 -23.08 -15.58
CA GLY A 189 -11.40 -24.20 -16.32
C GLY A 189 -11.71 -25.48 -15.54
N SER A 190 -11.56 -25.54 -14.21
CA SER A 190 -11.95 -26.75 -13.43
C SER A 190 -13.26 -26.63 -12.67
N ALA A 191 -14.17 -25.79 -13.12
CA ALA A 191 -15.55 -25.86 -12.69
C ALA A 191 -16.25 -26.98 -13.50
N ARG A 192 -16.45 -28.15 -12.87
CA ARG A 192 -17.40 -29.16 -13.34
C ARG A 192 -18.77 -28.89 -12.75
#